data_97e32b84615c88ef374116d3505b7918
#
_entry.id   97e32b84615c88ef374116d3505b7918
#
_cell.length_a   1.000
_cell.length_b   1.000
_cell.length_c   1.000
_cell.angle_alpha   90.00
_cell.angle_beta   90.00
_cell.angle_gamma   90.00
#
_symmetry.space_group_name_H-M   'P 1'
#
loop_
_entity.id
_entity.type
_entity.pdbx_description
1 polymer ?
#
loop_
_entity_poly.entity_id
_entity_poly.type
_entity_poly.pdbx_seq_one_letter_code
_entity_poly.pdbx_strand_id
1 'polypeptide(L)'
;ALLVVSPQAAAEGAELPGACRTILLPGDAGRMLEGLRAASAVSYGSSPRDSLTISSREGDRLWAALQRELVTLGGQVVERQEFPLPLGPDGRAMSDLAVAGALLLLGVPPEELEGEDRGEWL
;
A
#
# COMPACT_ATOMS: atom_id res chain seq x y z
N ALA A 1 13.37 -0.39 -8.75
CA ALA A 1 12.65 0.79 -8.28
C ALA A 1 11.20 0.49 -7.99
N LEU A 2 10.66 1.20 -7.05
CA LEU A 2 9.27 1.07 -6.63
C LEU A 2 8.42 2.14 -7.32
N LEU A 3 7.32 1.73 -7.93
CA LEU A 3 6.34 2.65 -8.48
C LEU A 3 5.08 2.55 -7.63
N VAL A 4 4.63 3.67 -7.09
CA VAL A 4 3.40 3.73 -6.30
C VAL A 4 2.34 4.48 -7.09
N VAL A 5 1.20 3.82 -7.30
CA VAL A 5 0.06 4.43 -7.99
C VAL A 5 -0.97 4.81 -6.91
N SER A 6 -1.20 6.10 -6.74
CA SER A 6 -2.19 6.59 -5.78
C SER A 6 -3.61 6.33 -6.30
N PRO A 7 -4.62 6.37 -5.42
CA PRO A 7 -6.01 6.23 -5.88
C PRO A 7 -6.38 7.29 -6.92
N GLN A 8 -5.90 8.51 -6.73
CA GLN A 8 -6.18 9.60 -7.66
C GLN A 8 -5.53 9.36 -9.02
N ALA A 9 -4.27 8.96 -9.03
CA ALA A 9 -3.56 8.68 -10.29
C ALA A 9 -4.25 7.56 -11.07
N ALA A 10 -4.72 6.52 -10.37
CA ALA A 10 -5.44 5.44 -11.01
C ALA A 10 -6.76 5.90 -11.60
N ALA A 11 -7.50 6.75 -10.86
CA ALA A 11 -8.78 7.28 -11.34
C ALA A 11 -8.61 8.19 -12.55
N GLU A 12 -7.49 8.90 -12.64
CA GLU A 12 -7.20 9.80 -13.76
C GLU A 12 -6.59 9.09 -14.96
N GLY A 13 -6.30 7.78 -14.84
CA GLY A 13 -5.71 7.02 -15.93
C GLY A 13 -4.29 7.44 -16.25
N ALA A 14 -3.49 7.76 -15.22
CA ALA A 14 -2.11 8.20 -15.41
C ALA A 14 -1.30 7.22 -16.24
N GLU A 15 -0.41 7.74 -17.05
CA GLU A 15 0.49 6.90 -17.83
C GLU A 15 1.60 6.33 -16.95
N LEU A 16 1.90 5.06 -17.15
CA LEU A 16 2.95 4.39 -16.40
C LEU A 16 4.20 4.22 -17.27
N PRO A 17 5.38 4.13 -16.65
CA PRO A 17 6.59 3.78 -17.39
C PRO A 17 6.45 2.37 -17.98
N GLY A 18 7.27 2.04 -18.96
CA GLY A 18 7.22 0.73 -19.61
C GLY A 18 7.64 -0.42 -18.71
N ALA A 19 8.41 -0.16 -17.66
CA ALA A 19 8.90 -1.20 -16.76
C ALA A 19 9.24 -0.64 -15.39
N CYS A 20 9.06 -1.47 -14.35
CA CYS A 20 9.51 -1.19 -13.01
C CYS A 20 9.79 -2.52 -12.31
N ARG A 21 10.48 -2.47 -11.19
CA ARG A 21 10.77 -3.69 -10.44
C ARG A 21 9.53 -4.14 -9.64
N THR A 22 8.94 -3.21 -8.92
CA THR A 22 7.75 -3.48 -8.11
C THR A 22 6.76 -2.35 -8.30
N ILE A 23 5.50 -2.70 -8.45
CA ILE A 23 4.43 -1.72 -8.52
C ILE A 23 3.44 -1.97 -7.39
N LEU A 24 3.03 -0.88 -6.74
CA LEU A 24 1.96 -0.87 -5.74
C LEU A 24 0.81 -0.06 -6.33
N LEU A 25 -0.37 -0.67 -6.47
CA LEU A 25 -1.48 -0.03 -7.14
C LEU A 25 -2.81 -0.46 -6.54
N PRO A 26 -3.89 0.35 -6.74
CA PRO A 26 -5.22 -0.08 -6.32
C PRO A 26 -5.63 -1.36 -7.03
N GLY A 27 -6.32 -2.24 -6.29
CA GLY A 27 -6.71 -3.55 -6.82
C GLY A 27 -7.65 -3.48 -8.01
N ASP A 28 -8.43 -2.40 -8.13
CA ASP A 28 -9.35 -2.21 -9.25
C ASP A 28 -8.68 -1.55 -10.46
N ALA A 29 -7.40 -1.26 -10.37
CA ALA A 29 -6.65 -0.59 -11.44
C ALA A 29 -5.79 -1.58 -12.25
N GLY A 30 -6.17 -2.85 -12.27
CA GLY A 30 -5.37 -3.88 -12.93
C GLY A 30 -5.12 -3.63 -14.42
N ARG A 31 -5.98 -2.87 -15.07
CA ARG A 31 -5.79 -2.52 -16.50
C ARG A 31 -4.52 -1.71 -16.73
N MET A 32 -4.06 -0.98 -15.71
CA MET A 32 -2.84 -0.20 -15.83
C MET A 32 -1.60 -1.07 -15.99
N LEU A 33 -1.73 -2.37 -15.67
CA LEU A 33 -0.63 -3.31 -15.83
C LEU A 33 -0.40 -3.73 -17.27
N GLU A 34 -1.37 -3.46 -18.14
CA GLU A 34 -1.22 -3.81 -19.56
C GLU A 34 -0.07 -3.01 -20.15
N GLY A 35 0.88 -3.70 -20.75
CA GLY A 35 2.04 -3.07 -21.33
C GLY A 35 3.14 -2.70 -20.36
N LEU A 36 2.93 -2.90 -19.07
CA LEU A 36 3.95 -2.64 -18.05
C LEU A 36 4.67 -3.94 -17.71
N ARG A 37 5.98 -3.86 -17.61
CA ARG A 37 6.80 -4.96 -17.12
C ARG A 37 7.15 -4.72 -15.67
N ALA A 38 6.65 -5.57 -14.79
CA ALA A 38 6.97 -5.51 -13.38
C ALA A 38 7.33 -6.91 -12.89
N ALA A 39 8.39 -7.01 -12.10
CA ALA A 39 8.76 -8.28 -11.51
C ALA A 39 7.78 -8.67 -10.41
N SER A 40 7.18 -7.68 -9.75
CA SER A 40 6.25 -7.92 -8.66
C SER A 40 5.17 -6.84 -8.65
N ALA A 41 3.94 -7.24 -8.40
CA ALA A 41 2.82 -6.32 -8.27
C ALA A 41 2.12 -6.57 -6.94
N VAL A 42 1.90 -5.49 -6.19
CA VAL A 42 1.21 -5.53 -4.90
C VAL A 42 -0.02 -4.65 -5.00
N SER A 43 -1.18 -5.20 -4.67
CA SER A 43 -2.42 -4.43 -4.74
C SER A 43 -2.88 -4.02 -3.36
N TYR A 44 -3.54 -2.86 -3.29
CA TYR A 44 -4.20 -2.41 -2.07
C TYR A 44 -5.64 -2.00 -2.40
N GLY A 45 -6.52 -2.16 -1.45
CA GLY A 45 -7.92 -1.81 -1.67
C GLY A 45 -8.83 -2.38 -0.60
N SER A 46 -10.10 -2.56 -0.96
CA SER A 46 -11.11 -3.08 -0.05
C SER A 46 -11.56 -4.50 -0.37
N SER A 47 -10.93 -5.13 -1.34
CA SER A 47 -11.28 -6.49 -1.74
C SER A 47 -10.44 -7.53 -0.98
N PRO A 48 -11.01 -8.69 -0.62
CA PRO A 48 -10.22 -9.76 -0.04
C PRO A 48 -9.14 -10.30 -0.98
N ARG A 49 -9.16 -9.91 -2.24
CA ARG A 49 -8.11 -10.30 -3.21
C ARG A 49 -6.90 -9.39 -3.15
N ASP A 50 -7.03 -8.22 -2.54
CA ASP A 50 -5.91 -7.30 -2.45
C ASP A 50 -4.88 -7.79 -1.46
N SER A 51 -3.61 -7.52 -1.76
CA SER A 51 -2.53 -7.90 -0.86
C SER A 51 -2.63 -7.14 0.45
N LEU A 52 -3.00 -5.87 0.38
CA LEU A 52 -3.16 -5.01 1.53
C LEU A 52 -4.56 -4.42 1.51
N THR A 53 -5.31 -4.61 2.58
CA THR A 53 -6.71 -4.18 2.64
C THR A 53 -7.06 -3.60 4.00
N ILE A 54 -8.24 -2.99 4.08
CA ILE A 54 -8.78 -2.49 5.33
C ILE A 54 -9.57 -3.62 5.98
N SER A 55 -9.23 -3.99 7.22
CA SER A 55 -9.96 -5.02 7.93
C SER A 55 -11.05 -4.43 8.82
N SER A 56 -10.81 -3.27 9.44
CA SER A 56 -11.82 -2.59 10.24
C SER A 56 -11.47 -1.13 10.43
N ARG A 57 -12.43 -0.37 10.93
CA ARG A 57 -12.26 1.06 11.15
C ARG A 57 -12.95 1.42 12.46
N GLU A 58 -12.19 2.05 13.36
CA GLU A 58 -12.71 2.47 14.66
C GLU A 58 -12.25 3.90 14.96
N GLY A 59 -13.21 4.84 15.00
CA GLY A 59 -12.88 6.23 15.27
C GLY A 59 -11.89 6.79 14.28
N ASP A 60 -10.76 7.26 14.78
CA ASP A 60 -9.68 7.81 13.98
C ASP A 60 -8.61 6.78 13.64
N ARG A 61 -8.88 5.51 13.90
CA ARG A 61 -7.93 4.43 13.69
C ARG A 61 -8.43 3.46 12.64
N LEU A 62 -7.52 3.06 11.78
CA LEU A 62 -7.77 2.11 10.72
C LEU A 62 -6.99 0.84 11.01
N TRP A 63 -7.62 -0.31 10.86
CA TRP A 63 -6.91 -1.59 10.90
C TRP A 63 -6.71 -2.09 9.49
N ALA A 64 -5.46 -2.30 9.13
CA ALA A 64 -5.09 -2.83 7.84
C ALA A 64 -4.73 -4.31 7.98
N ALA A 65 -4.97 -5.05 6.92
CA ALA A 65 -4.62 -6.46 6.86
C ALA A 65 -3.72 -6.72 5.67
N LEU A 66 -2.55 -7.27 5.92
CA LEU A 66 -1.69 -7.80 4.89
C LEU A 66 -2.14 -9.25 4.68
N GLN A 67 -2.77 -9.52 3.56
CA GLN A 67 -3.46 -10.77 3.32
C GLN A 67 -2.57 -11.90 2.80
N ARG A 68 -1.40 -11.55 2.32
CA ARG A 68 -0.41 -12.50 1.85
C ARG A 68 0.98 -11.94 2.12
N GLU A 69 1.96 -12.81 2.09
CA GLU A 69 3.34 -12.39 2.29
C GLU A 69 3.73 -11.34 1.26
N LEU A 70 4.53 -10.39 1.70
CA LEU A 70 5.04 -9.34 0.86
C LEU A 70 6.56 -9.37 0.93
N VAL A 71 7.21 -9.24 -0.22
CA VAL A 71 8.67 -9.18 -0.29
C VAL A 71 9.08 -7.74 -0.48
N THR A 72 9.89 -7.23 0.43
CA THR A 72 10.36 -5.84 0.35
C THR A 72 11.37 -5.68 -0.78
N LEU A 73 11.70 -4.43 -1.11
CA LEU A 73 12.71 -4.15 -2.12
C LEU A 73 14.09 -4.70 -1.72
N GLY A 74 14.33 -4.82 -0.42
CA GLY A 74 15.56 -5.41 0.10
C GLY A 74 15.54 -6.93 0.18
N GLY A 75 14.45 -7.58 -0.23
CA GLY A 75 14.35 -9.03 -0.25
C GLY A 75 13.85 -9.65 1.05
N GLN A 76 13.42 -8.85 2.01
CA GLN A 76 12.88 -9.35 3.27
C GLN A 76 11.42 -9.74 3.11
N VAL A 77 11.00 -10.78 3.83
CA VAL A 77 9.61 -11.24 3.80
C VAL A 77 8.84 -10.64 4.97
N VAL A 78 7.70 -10.02 4.66
CA VAL A 78 6.76 -9.54 5.67
C VAL A 78 5.58 -10.51 5.66
N GLU A 79 5.34 -11.15 6.81
CA GLU A 79 4.29 -12.15 6.91
C GLU A 79 2.90 -11.55 7.02
N ARG A 80 1.89 -12.34 6.66
CA ARG A 80 0.49 -11.94 6.80
C ARG A 80 0.20 -11.52 8.24
N GLN A 81 -0.46 -10.38 8.40
CA GLN A 81 -0.80 -9.86 9.72
C GLN A 81 -1.77 -8.70 9.60
N GLU A 82 -2.39 -8.34 10.72
CA GLU A 82 -3.16 -7.12 10.83
C GLU A 82 -2.39 -6.13 11.70
N PHE A 83 -2.51 -4.86 11.37
CA PHE A 83 -1.82 -3.82 12.13
C PHE A 83 -2.64 -2.52 12.08
N PRO A 84 -2.56 -1.72 13.15
CA PRO A 84 -3.31 -0.46 13.18
C PRO A 84 -2.58 0.64 12.44
N LEU A 85 -3.35 1.51 11.80
CA LEU A 85 -2.86 2.72 11.17
C LEU A 85 -3.74 3.87 11.62
N PRO A 86 -3.17 5.00 12.07
CA PRO A 86 -3.98 6.18 12.29
C PRO A 86 -4.47 6.71 10.94
N LEU A 87 -5.69 7.27 10.92
CA LEU A 87 -6.19 7.93 9.73
C LEU A 87 -5.47 9.27 9.56
N GLY A 88 -5.17 9.60 8.32
CA GLY A 88 -4.62 10.90 8.01
C GLY A 88 -5.66 12.00 8.25
N PRO A 89 -5.21 13.28 8.28
CA PRO A 89 -6.11 14.38 8.62
C PRO A 89 -7.28 14.57 7.66
N ASP A 90 -7.16 14.08 6.44
CA ASP A 90 -8.23 14.18 5.45
C ASP A 90 -9.13 12.96 5.42
N GLY A 91 -8.86 11.95 6.25
CA GLY A 91 -9.67 10.74 6.33
C GLY A 91 -9.67 9.87 5.09
N ARG A 92 -8.70 10.02 4.21
CA ARG A 92 -8.59 9.25 2.97
C ARG A 92 -7.93 7.90 3.21
N ALA A 93 -8.73 6.93 3.60
CA ALA A 93 -8.24 5.61 3.97
C ALA A 93 -7.43 4.93 2.86
N MET A 94 -7.85 5.06 1.61
CA MET A 94 -7.12 4.43 0.50
C MET A 94 -5.75 5.06 0.30
N SER A 95 -5.64 6.37 0.44
CA SER A 95 -4.35 7.05 0.35
C SER A 95 -3.43 6.64 1.50
N ASP A 96 -3.98 6.54 2.71
CA ASP A 96 -3.21 6.08 3.87
C ASP A 96 -2.73 4.65 3.68
N LEU A 97 -3.57 3.81 3.09
CA LEU A 97 -3.22 2.43 2.79
C LEU A 97 -2.10 2.35 1.76
N ALA A 98 -2.15 3.20 0.74
CA ALA A 98 -1.09 3.27 -0.27
C ALA A 98 0.24 3.67 0.35
N VAL A 99 0.24 4.65 1.24
CA VAL A 99 1.45 5.08 1.95
C VAL A 99 1.99 3.95 2.81
N ALA A 100 1.11 3.27 3.54
CA ALA A 100 1.52 2.14 4.37
C ALA A 100 2.17 1.04 3.53
N GLY A 101 1.57 0.71 2.39
CA GLY A 101 2.13 -0.29 1.49
C GLY A 101 3.49 0.10 0.95
N ALA A 102 3.66 1.36 0.59
CA ALA A 102 4.94 1.86 0.12
C ALA A 102 6.02 1.75 1.21
N LEU A 103 5.68 2.12 2.45
CA LEU A 103 6.62 2.03 3.56
C LEU A 103 7.01 0.59 3.85
N LEU A 104 6.05 -0.34 3.83
CA LEU A 104 6.33 -1.75 4.00
C LEU A 104 7.30 -2.26 2.93
N LEU A 105 7.07 -1.89 1.68
CA LEU A 105 7.93 -2.31 0.58
C LEU A 105 9.32 -1.72 0.69
N LEU A 106 9.45 -0.54 1.29
CA LEU A 106 10.73 0.10 1.53
C LEU A 106 11.46 -0.47 2.76
N GLY A 107 10.80 -1.35 3.51
CA GLY A 107 11.44 -2.03 4.64
C GLY A 107 11.04 -1.52 6.02
N VAL A 108 10.06 -0.64 6.12
CA VAL A 108 9.56 -0.19 7.43
C VAL A 108 8.71 -1.30 8.03
N PRO A 109 9.03 -1.77 9.26
CA PRO A 109 8.23 -2.83 9.88
C PRO A 109 6.80 -2.37 10.19
N PRO A 110 5.81 -3.26 10.13
CA PRO A 110 4.41 -2.88 10.41
C PRO A 110 4.21 -2.21 11.77
N GLU A 111 4.92 -2.64 12.80
CA GLU A 111 4.81 -2.07 14.14
C GLU A 111 5.30 -0.64 14.24
N GLU A 112 6.08 -0.18 13.27
CA GLU A 112 6.57 1.20 13.25
C GLU A 112 5.66 2.15 12.48
N LEU A 113 4.70 1.63 11.71
CA LEU A 113 3.82 2.46 10.90
C LEU A 113 2.92 3.33 11.77
N GLU A 114 2.42 2.80 12.88
CA GLU A 114 1.58 3.58 13.79
C GLU A 114 2.37 4.71 14.43
N GLY A 115 3.63 4.45 14.79
CA GLY A 115 4.48 5.47 15.39
C GLY A 115 4.83 6.59 14.43
N GLU A 116 4.93 6.29 13.15
CA GLU A 116 5.27 7.26 12.12
C GLU A 116 4.26 8.39 12.01
N ASP A 117 3.00 8.13 12.34
CA ASP A 117 1.92 9.05 12.13
C ASP A 117 1.56 9.90 13.34
N ARG A 118 2.36 9.89 14.37
CA ARG A 118 2.04 10.64 15.59
C ARG A 118 2.48 12.10 15.57
N GLY A 119 3.14 12.53 14.53
CA GLY A 119 3.62 13.90 14.43
C GLY A 119 4.68 14.26 15.45
N GLU A 120 5.28 13.27 16.07
CA GLU A 120 6.26 13.47 17.13
C GLU A 120 7.64 13.79 16.64
N TRP A 121 7.79 13.74 15.38
CA TRP A 121 9.05 13.99 14.70
C TRP A 121 9.22 15.44 14.29
N LEU A 122 8.49 16.25 14.98
CA LEU A 122 8.68 17.68 14.83
C LEU A 122 9.91 18.12 15.59
#